data_fcd2ffa360125f739a94b97e4aa7c9f3
#
_entry.id   fcd2ffa360125f739a94b97e4aa7c9f3
#
_cell.length_a   1.000
_cell.length_b   1.000
_cell.length_c   1.000
_cell.angle_alpha   90.00
_cell.angle_beta   90.00
_cell.angle_gamma   90.00
#
_symmetry.space_group_name_H-M   'P 1'
#
loop_
_entity.id
_entity.type
_entity.pdbx_description
1 polymer ?
#
loop_
_entity_poly.entity_id
_entity_poly.type
_entity_poly.pdbx_seq_one_letter_code
_entity_poly.pdbx_strand_id
1 'polypeptide(L)'
;YMLFCAFSAVWLPLQGKWMYLPSSLGCLLLTAPLFLLFERVFSVRIPLIAEVLFLFVIAGGMLLGNGYNLYIILPHWDDALHTVSGAALTLLGACLAKKTLVNNTRGRGYAPVIWGAIFSLACLMVWELFEYGGMKIFGFDMQEDSIIYELRSYLLAGTHEYTENLENITKTVIYYGDGQTKVIHGYLDIGLLDTLNDLLVGFIGAIVTVVSLCISAAAGGRLYRASVPSEYPADDGQNRAPEEENDEK
;
A
#
# COMPACT_ATOMS: atom_id res chain seq x y z
N TYR A 1 -16.73 -6.82 5.77
CA TYR A 1 -16.35 -5.67 4.97
C TYR A 1 -17.59 -4.94 4.42
N MET A 2 -18.35 -5.53 3.52
CA MET A 2 -19.51 -4.88 2.86
C MET A 2 -20.54 -4.32 3.84
N LEU A 3 -20.88 -5.04 4.90
CA LEU A 3 -21.79 -4.54 5.95
C LEU A 3 -21.21 -3.30 6.64
N PHE A 4 -19.92 -3.25 6.88
CA PHE A 4 -19.26 -2.08 7.45
C PHE A 4 -19.29 -0.88 6.50
N CYS A 5 -19.00 -1.09 5.21
CA CYS A 5 -19.07 -0.01 4.21
C CYS A 5 -20.51 0.52 4.05
N ALA A 6 -21.51 -0.37 4.01
CA ALA A 6 -22.92 0.01 3.94
C ALA A 6 -23.37 0.77 5.20
N PHE A 7 -22.96 0.33 6.38
CA PHE A 7 -23.20 1.03 7.63
C PHE A 7 -22.56 2.44 7.60
N SER A 8 -21.29 2.54 7.17
CA SER A 8 -20.58 3.81 7.09
C SER A 8 -21.23 4.78 6.09
N ALA A 9 -21.76 4.27 4.97
CA ALA A 9 -22.48 5.08 3.98
C ALA A 9 -23.76 5.75 4.53
N VAL A 10 -24.32 5.18 5.60
CA VAL A 10 -25.49 5.77 6.30
C VAL A 10 -25.04 6.57 7.52
N TRP A 11 -24.16 6.02 8.34
CA TRP A 11 -23.79 6.56 9.63
C TRP A 11 -22.98 7.88 9.53
N LEU A 12 -21.99 7.93 8.65
CA LEU A 12 -21.14 9.12 8.51
C LEU A 12 -21.95 10.36 8.06
N PRO A 13 -22.84 10.30 7.05
CA PRO A 13 -23.74 11.38 6.71
C PRO A 13 -24.66 11.80 7.88
N LEU A 14 -25.21 10.86 8.66
CA LEU A 14 -26.02 11.17 9.82
C LEU A 14 -25.25 11.96 10.91
N GLN A 15 -23.91 11.79 10.97
CA GLN A 15 -23.02 12.59 11.81
C GLN A 15 -22.60 13.92 11.15
N GLY A 16 -23.19 14.30 10.03
CA GLY A 16 -22.85 15.51 9.29
C GLY A 16 -21.61 15.37 8.38
N LYS A 17 -21.00 14.19 8.32
CA LYS A 17 -19.79 13.90 7.57
C LYS A 17 -20.09 13.43 6.13
N TRP A 18 -20.84 14.24 5.38
CA TRP A 18 -21.30 13.92 4.02
C TRP A 18 -20.17 13.70 3.01
N MET A 19 -19.02 14.32 3.23
CA MET A 19 -17.85 14.18 2.35
C MET A 19 -17.33 12.73 2.25
N TYR A 20 -17.63 11.86 3.22
CA TYR A 20 -17.22 10.45 3.22
C TYR A 20 -18.26 9.51 2.59
N LEU A 21 -19.40 10.00 2.14
CA LEU A 21 -20.38 9.18 1.42
C LEU A 21 -19.82 8.60 0.11
N PRO A 22 -19.14 9.39 -0.76
CA PRO A 22 -18.51 8.83 -1.97
C PRO A 22 -17.48 7.76 -1.66
N SER A 23 -16.63 7.95 -0.64
CA SER A 23 -15.64 6.95 -0.22
C SER A 23 -16.29 5.66 0.28
N SER A 24 -17.35 5.77 1.09
CA SER A 24 -18.10 4.61 1.59
C SER A 24 -18.76 3.81 0.47
N LEU A 25 -19.39 4.51 -0.49
CA LEU A 25 -19.98 3.89 -1.67
C LEU A 25 -18.92 3.31 -2.60
N GLY A 26 -17.79 3.98 -2.78
CA GLY A 26 -16.64 3.48 -3.53
C GLY A 26 -16.11 2.18 -2.95
N CYS A 27 -15.87 2.13 -1.65
CA CYS A 27 -15.48 0.90 -0.95
C CYS A 27 -16.52 -0.23 -1.12
N LEU A 28 -17.81 0.10 -1.03
CA LEU A 28 -18.87 -0.89 -1.15
C LEU A 28 -19.03 -1.44 -2.56
N LEU A 29 -19.01 -0.57 -3.58
CA LEU A 29 -19.45 -0.91 -4.94
C LEU A 29 -18.28 -1.24 -5.88
N LEU A 30 -17.09 -0.71 -5.63
CA LEU A 30 -15.96 -0.80 -6.58
C LEU A 30 -14.92 -1.85 -6.18
N THR A 31 -14.80 -2.20 -4.90
CA THR A 31 -13.72 -3.09 -4.45
C THR A 31 -13.80 -4.48 -5.11
N ALA A 32 -14.97 -5.12 -5.10
CA ALA A 32 -15.11 -6.44 -5.71
C ALA A 32 -14.94 -6.42 -7.25
N PRO A 33 -15.54 -5.47 -8.00
CA PRO A 33 -15.26 -5.33 -9.43
C PRO A 33 -13.79 -5.07 -9.76
N LEU A 34 -13.07 -4.29 -8.95
CA LEU A 34 -11.65 -4.03 -9.17
C LEU A 34 -10.80 -5.29 -8.96
N PHE A 35 -11.09 -6.09 -7.94
CA PHE A 35 -10.41 -7.37 -7.73
C PHE A 35 -10.65 -8.34 -8.89
N LEU A 36 -11.92 -8.48 -9.31
CA LEU A 36 -12.29 -9.33 -10.46
C LEU A 36 -11.64 -8.85 -11.77
N LEU A 37 -11.58 -7.53 -11.98
CA LEU A 37 -10.90 -6.95 -13.15
C LEU A 37 -9.41 -7.26 -13.10
N PHE A 38 -8.76 -7.07 -11.94
CA PHE A 38 -7.34 -7.39 -11.76
C PHE A 38 -7.05 -8.86 -12.05
N GLU A 39 -7.82 -9.78 -11.44
CA GLU A 39 -7.68 -11.21 -11.67
C GLU A 39 -7.83 -11.58 -13.15
N ARG A 40 -8.80 -10.94 -13.84
CA ARG A 40 -9.07 -11.18 -15.25
C ARG A 40 -7.95 -10.63 -16.15
N VAL A 41 -7.49 -9.40 -15.91
CA VAL A 41 -6.43 -8.75 -16.71
C VAL A 41 -5.10 -9.50 -16.58
N PHE A 42 -4.71 -9.85 -15.37
CA PHE A 42 -3.44 -10.53 -15.11
C PHE A 42 -3.57 -12.05 -15.15
N SER A 43 -4.80 -12.59 -15.28
CA SER A 43 -5.10 -14.02 -15.20
C SER A 43 -4.45 -14.68 -13.96
N VAL A 44 -4.56 -14.03 -12.82
CA VAL A 44 -3.99 -14.45 -11.52
C VAL A 44 -5.09 -14.41 -10.49
N ARG A 45 -5.20 -15.43 -9.65
CA ARG A 45 -6.08 -15.36 -8.46
C ARG A 45 -5.39 -14.64 -7.33
N ILE A 46 -6.09 -13.67 -6.73
CA ILE A 46 -5.64 -13.01 -5.50
C ILE A 46 -5.84 -14.01 -4.35
N PRO A 47 -4.79 -14.34 -3.57
CA PRO A 47 -4.94 -15.21 -2.41
C PRO A 47 -5.85 -14.56 -1.37
N LEU A 48 -6.70 -15.36 -0.70
CA LEU A 48 -7.60 -14.85 0.33
C LEU A 48 -6.92 -14.00 1.39
N ILE A 49 -5.68 -14.36 1.78
CA ILE A 49 -4.89 -13.58 2.73
C ILE A 49 -4.62 -12.17 2.20
N ALA A 50 -4.16 -12.06 0.94
CA ALA A 50 -3.90 -10.76 0.32
C ALA A 50 -5.21 -9.97 0.15
N GLU A 51 -6.30 -10.62 -0.26
CA GLU A 51 -7.62 -9.99 -0.36
C GLU A 51 -8.06 -9.37 0.97
N VAL A 52 -7.97 -10.13 2.07
CA VAL A 52 -8.33 -9.63 3.41
C VAL A 52 -7.46 -8.44 3.82
N LEU A 53 -6.13 -8.50 3.56
CA LEU A 53 -5.24 -7.41 3.87
C LEU A 53 -5.56 -6.16 3.03
N PHE A 54 -5.85 -6.30 1.74
CA PHE A 54 -6.27 -5.17 0.90
C PHE A 54 -7.60 -4.57 1.36
N LEU A 55 -8.59 -5.40 1.71
CA LEU A 55 -9.87 -4.92 2.26
C LEU A 55 -9.66 -4.13 3.55
N PHE A 56 -8.73 -4.58 4.41
CA PHE A 56 -8.35 -3.86 5.62
C PHE A 56 -7.71 -2.51 5.30
N VAL A 57 -6.74 -2.45 4.38
CA VAL A 57 -6.06 -1.20 3.98
C VAL A 57 -7.04 -0.20 3.38
N ILE A 58 -7.90 -0.65 2.44
CA ILE A 58 -8.88 0.22 1.78
C ILE A 58 -9.87 0.81 2.81
N ALA A 59 -10.47 -0.03 3.65
CA ALA A 59 -11.39 0.46 4.69
C ALA A 59 -10.63 1.24 5.78
N GLY A 60 -9.42 0.81 6.10
CA GLY A 60 -8.54 1.43 7.09
C GLY A 60 -8.20 2.87 6.73
N GLY A 61 -7.74 3.11 5.53
CA GLY A 61 -7.40 4.47 5.07
C GLY A 61 -8.65 5.33 4.87
N MET A 62 -9.56 4.88 4.00
CA MET A 62 -10.67 5.73 3.55
C MET A 62 -11.76 5.95 4.60
N LEU A 63 -12.13 4.89 5.34
CA LEU A 63 -13.25 4.96 6.28
C LEU A 63 -12.77 5.12 7.72
N LEU A 64 -11.95 4.21 8.22
CA LEU A 64 -11.50 4.23 9.60
C LEU A 64 -10.56 5.42 9.84
N GLY A 65 -9.57 5.62 9.00
CA GLY A 65 -8.61 6.71 9.11
C GLY A 65 -9.28 8.07 9.05
N ASN A 66 -9.85 8.41 7.91
CA ASN A 66 -10.46 9.72 7.68
C ASN A 66 -11.89 9.83 8.24
N GLY A 67 -12.78 8.88 7.90
CA GLY A 67 -14.20 8.93 8.29
C GLY A 67 -14.42 8.87 9.79
N TYR A 68 -13.73 7.96 10.46
CA TYR A 68 -13.80 7.76 11.92
C TYR A 68 -12.63 8.41 12.68
N ASN A 69 -11.77 9.16 11.99
CA ASN A 69 -10.65 9.95 12.55
C ASN A 69 -9.56 9.09 13.23
N LEU A 70 -9.32 7.84 12.79
CA LEU A 70 -8.28 7.00 13.40
C LEU A 70 -6.88 7.58 13.23
N TYR A 71 -6.59 8.31 12.16
CA TYR A 71 -5.33 9.04 12.00
C TYR A 71 -5.05 10.02 13.17
N ILE A 72 -6.12 10.57 13.77
CA ILE A 72 -5.98 11.50 14.91
C ILE A 72 -6.00 10.75 16.25
N ILE A 73 -6.83 9.70 16.36
CA ILE A 73 -7.09 8.98 17.62
C ILE A 73 -5.99 7.98 17.95
N LEU A 74 -5.45 7.30 16.94
CA LEU A 74 -4.46 6.25 17.10
C LEU A 74 -3.13 6.71 16.47
N PRO A 75 -2.15 7.09 17.29
CA PRO A 75 -0.79 7.29 16.80
C PRO A 75 -0.33 6.06 16.01
N HIS A 76 0.41 6.27 14.95
CA HIS A 76 0.91 5.19 14.09
C HIS A 76 -0.16 4.37 13.34
N TRP A 77 -1.39 4.92 13.17
CA TRP A 77 -2.41 4.28 12.35
C TRP A 77 -1.96 4.15 10.90
N ASP A 78 -1.34 5.18 10.39
CA ASP A 78 -0.79 5.22 9.03
C ASP A 78 0.37 4.24 8.87
N ASP A 79 1.32 4.21 9.78
CA ASP A 79 2.40 3.20 9.84
C ASP A 79 1.84 1.77 9.74
N ALA A 80 0.75 1.49 10.44
CA ALA A 80 0.10 0.18 10.40
C ALA A 80 -0.49 -0.13 9.02
N LEU A 81 -1.10 0.85 8.36
CA LEU A 81 -1.65 0.69 7.01
C LEU A 81 -0.55 0.47 5.98
N HIS A 82 0.54 1.23 6.03
CA HIS A 82 1.71 1.06 5.15
C HIS A 82 2.39 -0.30 5.38
N THR A 83 2.54 -0.75 6.63
CA THR A 83 3.07 -2.08 6.96
C THR A 83 2.21 -3.20 6.38
N VAL A 84 0.89 -3.11 6.52
CA VAL A 84 -0.06 -4.11 5.98
C VAL A 84 -0.09 -4.05 4.45
N SER A 85 -0.01 -2.85 3.87
CA SER A 85 0.10 -2.65 2.41
C SER A 85 1.34 -3.34 1.86
N GLY A 86 2.49 -3.16 2.51
CA GLY A 86 3.74 -3.83 2.16
C GLY A 86 3.62 -5.35 2.14
N ALA A 87 2.94 -5.93 3.13
CA ALA A 87 2.65 -7.35 3.18
C ALA A 87 1.70 -7.80 2.05
N ALA A 88 0.58 -7.12 1.86
CA ALA A 88 -0.43 -7.45 0.86
C ALA A 88 0.15 -7.37 -0.57
N LEU A 89 0.87 -6.30 -0.88
CA LEU A 89 1.52 -6.09 -2.17
C LEU A 89 2.63 -7.13 -2.43
N THR A 90 3.36 -7.55 -1.38
CA THR A 90 4.35 -8.63 -1.51
C THR A 90 3.70 -9.95 -1.91
N LEU A 91 2.56 -10.30 -1.29
CA LEU A 91 1.81 -11.51 -1.67
C LEU A 91 1.30 -11.44 -3.11
N LEU A 92 0.73 -10.31 -3.50
CA LEU A 92 0.23 -10.08 -4.85
C LEU A 92 1.36 -10.15 -5.89
N GLY A 93 2.47 -9.46 -5.64
CA GLY A 93 3.65 -9.47 -6.51
C GLY A 93 4.27 -10.86 -6.63
N ALA A 94 4.27 -11.65 -5.54
CA ALA A 94 4.75 -13.03 -5.58
C ALA A 94 3.85 -13.93 -6.47
N CYS A 95 2.54 -13.72 -6.46
CA CYS A 95 1.62 -14.43 -7.35
C CYS A 95 1.86 -14.05 -8.83
N LEU A 96 2.02 -12.75 -9.11
CA LEU A 96 2.35 -12.27 -10.45
C LEU A 96 3.69 -12.82 -10.95
N ALA A 97 4.72 -12.75 -10.11
CA ALA A 97 6.05 -13.24 -10.44
C ALA A 97 6.06 -14.75 -10.67
N LYS A 98 5.32 -15.51 -9.87
CA LYS A 98 5.22 -16.96 -10.05
C LYS A 98 4.61 -17.31 -11.40
N LYS A 99 3.56 -16.62 -11.81
CA LYS A 99 2.93 -16.84 -13.11
C LYS A 99 3.88 -16.48 -14.26
N THR A 100 4.55 -15.33 -14.19
CA THR A 100 5.33 -14.79 -15.32
C THR A 100 6.73 -15.37 -15.43
N LEU A 101 7.40 -15.65 -14.30
CA LEU A 101 8.82 -16.02 -14.28
C LEU A 101 9.05 -17.51 -14.10
N VAL A 102 8.12 -18.27 -13.51
CA VAL A 102 8.40 -19.64 -13.03
C VAL A 102 7.86 -20.74 -13.95
N ASN A 103 7.12 -20.40 -14.99
CA ASN A 103 6.61 -21.41 -15.94
C ASN A 103 7.69 -22.27 -16.61
N ASN A 104 8.98 -21.95 -16.45
CA ASN A 104 10.08 -22.67 -17.12
C ASN A 104 11.27 -23.05 -16.22
N THR A 105 11.24 -22.83 -14.92
CA THR A 105 12.39 -23.17 -14.08
C THR A 105 11.98 -24.07 -12.91
N ARG A 106 12.62 -25.24 -12.80
CA ARG A 106 12.64 -26.11 -11.61
C ARG A 106 13.22 -25.43 -10.35
N GLY A 107 13.32 -24.10 -10.34
CA GLY A 107 13.85 -23.28 -9.26
C GLY A 107 12.88 -23.22 -8.08
N ARG A 108 13.33 -23.72 -6.93
CA ARG A 108 12.58 -23.69 -5.67
C ARG A 108 12.24 -22.26 -5.25
N GLY A 109 11.02 -22.02 -5.11
CA GLY A 109 10.18 -21.35 -4.11
C GLY A 109 10.48 -19.92 -3.67
N TYR A 110 11.68 -19.39 -3.67
CA TYR A 110 11.98 -18.10 -3.05
C TYR A 110 11.98 -16.90 -4.02
N ALA A 111 12.34 -17.13 -5.28
CA ALA A 111 12.41 -16.05 -6.27
C ALA A 111 11.09 -15.29 -6.44
N PRO A 112 9.90 -15.92 -6.55
CA PRO A 112 8.65 -15.19 -6.64
C PRO A 112 8.40 -14.29 -5.43
N VAL A 113 8.78 -14.72 -4.23
CA VAL A 113 8.57 -13.95 -2.99
C VAL A 113 9.48 -12.73 -2.94
N ILE A 114 10.73 -12.86 -3.37
CA ILE A 114 11.67 -11.72 -3.49
C ILE A 114 11.17 -10.71 -4.52
N TRP A 115 10.72 -11.18 -5.68
CA TRP A 115 10.11 -10.31 -6.70
C TRP A 115 8.84 -9.64 -6.18
N GLY A 116 8.06 -10.35 -5.33
CA GLY A 116 6.92 -9.78 -4.64
C GLY A 116 7.29 -8.58 -3.76
N ALA A 117 8.38 -8.67 -3.01
CA ALA A 117 8.88 -7.56 -2.21
C ALA A 117 9.34 -6.37 -3.06
N ILE A 118 10.05 -6.62 -4.17
CA ILE A 118 10.44 -5.57 -5.12
C ILE A 118 9.20 -4.89 -5.72
N PHE A 119 8.19 -5.67 -6.11
CA PHE A 119 6.93 -5.15 -6.60
C PHE A 119 6.22 -4.30 -5.56
N SER A 120 6.20 -4.75 -4.29
CA SER A 120 5.64 -4.00 -3.17
C SER A 120 6.30 -2.64 -3.01
N LEU A 121 7.64 -2.58 -3.00
CA LEU A 121 8.37 -1.32 -2.89
C LEU A 121 8.07 -0.37 -4.05
N ALA A 122 7.97 -0.90 -5.27
CA ALA A 122 7.60 -0.07 -6.43
C ALA A 122 6.19 0.51 -6.29
N CYS A 123 5.22 -0.28 -5.79
CA CYS A 123 3.86 0.20 -5.57
C CYS A 123 3.79 1.24 -4.45
N LEU A 124 4.50 1.02 -3.34
CA LEU A 124 4.59 1.99 -2.24
C LEU A 124 5.20 3.31 -2.73
N MET A 125 6.28 3.27 -3.50
CA MET A 125 6.87 4.48 -4.09
C MET A 125 5.87 5.21 -5.01
N VAL A 126 5.08 4.48 -5.81
CA VAL A 126 4.05 5.10 -6.65
C VAL A 126 2.94 5.73 -5.80
N TRP A 127 2.64 5.14 -4.65
CA TRP A 127 1.67 5.70 -3.71
C TRP A 127 2.16 7.03 -3.13
N GLU A 128 3.40 7.11 -2.66
CA GLU A 128 4.01 8.36 -2.18
C GLU A 128 4.01 9.47 -3.25
N LEU A 129 4.30 9.10 -4.50
CA LEU A 129 4.18 10.04 -5.63
C LEU A 129 2.74 10.50 -5.87
N PHE A 130 1.76 9.63 -5.63
CA PHE A 130 0.34 9.99 -5.70
C PHE A 130 -0.04 10.98 -4.60
N GLU A 131 0.41 10.76 -3.36
CA GLU A 131 0.18 11.67 -2.23
C GLU A 131 0.80 13.03 -2.46
N TYR A 132 2.06 13.07 -2.89
CA TYR A 132 2.73 14.32 -3.29
C TYR A 132 1.97 15.02 -4.43
N GLY A 133 1.50 14.28 -5.43
CA GLY A 133 0.69 14.81 -6.52
C GLY A 133 -0.65 15.36 -6.03
N GLY A 134 -1.31 14.69 -5.09
CA GLY A 134 -2.54 15.14 -4.43
C GLY A 134 -2.36 16.49 -3.73
N MET A 135 -1.26 16.64 -3.00
CA MET A 135 -0.90 17.90 -2.36
C MET A 135 -0.69 19.02 -3.40
N LYS A 136 0.04 18.75 -4.48
CA LYS A 136 0.38 19.77 -5.50
C LYS A 136 -0.79 20.17 -6.38
N ILE A 137 -1.67 19.22 -6.73
CA ILE A 137 -2.75 19.45 -7.71
C ILE A 137 -4.04 19.89 -7.02
N PHE A 138 -4.37 19.29 -5.88
CA PHE A 138 -5.65 19.51 -5.22
C PHE A 138 -5.52 20.29 -3.90
N GLY A 139 -4.30 20.52 -3.40
CA GLY A 139 -4.04 21.21 -2.14
C GLY A 139 -4.47 20.40 -0.90
N PHE A 140 -4.59 19.07 -1.03
CA PHE A 140 -4.79 18.18 0.12
C PHE A 140 -3.44 17.88 0.76
N ASP A 141 -3.36 18.04 2.07
CA ASP A 141 -2.21 17.61 2.84
C ASP A 141 -2.34 16.10 3.07
N MET A 142 -1.72 15.32 2.17
CA MET A 142 -1.72 13.86 2.20
C MET A 142 -0.42 13.32 2.78
N GLN A 143 0.64 14.13 2.78
CA GLN A 143 1.90 13.84 3.43
C GLN A 143 1.92 14.62 4.75
N GLU A 144 1.82 13.94 5.88
CA GLU A 144 1.70 14.58 7.18
C GLU A 144 2.97 15.34 7.55
N ASP A 145 2.80 16.58 8.01
CA ASP A 145 3.90 17.43 8.43
C ASP A 145 4.44 16.99 9.80
N SER A 146 5.76 16.94 9.93
CA SER A 146 6.44 16.66 11.19
C SER A 146 7.18 17.87 11.74
N ILE A 147 7.21 18.00 13.07
CA ILE A 147 8.05 19.02 13.73
C ILE A 147 9.40 18.41 14.07
N ILE A 148 10.47 18.99 13.51
CA ILE A 148 11.85 18.58 13.78
C ILE A 148 12.57 19.62 14.62
N TYR A 149 13.59 19.20 15.36
CA TYR A 149 14.36 20.04 16.28
C TYR A 149 15.83 20.12 15.91
N GLU A 150 16.23 19.46 14.84
CA GLU A 150 17.56 19.53 14.26
C GLU A 150 17.51 19.60 12.74
N LEU A 151 18.45 20.31 12.16
CA LEU A 151 18.57 20.49 10.71
C LEU A 151 20.04 20.51 10.32
N ARG A 152 20.40 19.79 9.27
CA ARG A 152 21.73 19.81 8.64
C ARG A 152 21.59 20.22 7.19
N SER A 153 22.29 21.27 6.79
CA SER A 153 22.10 21.85 5.47
C SER A 153 23.37 22.39 4.86
N TYR A 154 23.68 21.94 3.65
CA TYR A 154 24.69 22.56 2.79
C TYR A 154 24.25 23.95 2.30
N LEU A 155 22.94 24.13 2.08
CA LEU A 155 22.41 25.41 1.64
C LEU A 155 22.64 26.52 2.68
N LEU A 156 22.43 26.21 3.96
CA LEU A 156 22.70 27.17 5.04
C LEU A 156 24.19 27.42 5.24
N ALA A 157 25.03 26.41 5.05
CA ALA A 157 26.46 26.54 5.11
C ALA A 157 27.06 27.36 3.93
N GLY A 158 26.30 27.47 2.83
CA GLY A 158 26.78 28.13 1.61
C GLY A 158 27.92 27.39 0.88
N THR A 159 28.19 26.15 1.25
CA THR A 159 29.23 25.29 0.68
C THR A 159 28.83 23.83 0.75
N HIS A 160 29.45 22.98 -0.08
CA HIS A 160 29.32 21.51 -0.03
C HIS A 160 30.46 20.81 0.74
N GLU A 161 31.39 21.57 1.35
CA GLU A 161 32.53 21.00 2.10
C GLU A 161 32.10 20.54 3.52
N TYR A 162 31.13 21.24 4.12
CA TYR A 162 30.56 20.90 5.42
C TYR A 162 29.07 21.31 5.48
N THR A 163 28.33 20.77 6.44
CA THR A 163 26.93 21.16 6.71
C THR A 163 26.88 22.15 7.86
N GLU A 164 26.04 23.18 7.76
CA GLU A 164 25.57 23.91 8.93
C GLU A 164 24.61 22.99 9.73
N ASN A 165 24.92 22.84 11.03
CA ASN A 165 24.16 22.00 11.94
C ASN A 165 23.40 22.88 12.92
N LEU A 166 22.10 22.98 12.76
CA LEU A 166 21.21 23.63 13.71
C LEU A 166 20.62 22.57 14.63
N GLU A 167 20.91 22.65 15.91
CA GLU A 167 20.42 21.72 16.93
C GLU A 167 19.55 22.45 17.95
N ASN A 168 18.63 21.76 18.62
CA ASN A 168 17.74 22.32 19.61
C ASN A 168 16.91 23.52 19.09
N ILE A 169 16.36 23.39 17.89
CA ILE A 169 15.53 24.43 17.29
C ILE A 169 14.29 24.62 18.15
N THR A 170 14.17 25.78 18.81
CA THR A 170 13.07 26.06 19.74
C THR A 170 11.87 26.67 19.03
N LYS A 171 12.11 27.45 17.97
CA LYS A 171 11.03 28.03 17.15
C LYS A 171 11.52 28.50 15.79
N THR A 172 10.60 28.46 14.83
CA THR A 172 10.70 29.09 13.51
C THR A 172 9.60 30.14 13.37
N VAL A 173 9.93 31.29 12.77
CA VAL A 173 8.94 32.33 12.48
C VAL A 173 8.85 32.49 10.97
N ILE A 174 7.66 32.25 10.44
CA ILE A 174 7.36 32.40 9.01
C ILE A 174 6.65 33.73 8.84
N TYR A 175 7.20 34.59 7.99
CA TYR A 175 6.55 35.82 7.52
C TYR A 175 5.89 35.52 6.18
N TYR A 176 4.60 35.83 6.02
CA TYR A 176 3.87 35.54 4.80
C TYR A 176 2.75 36.58 4.55
N GLY A 177 2.28 36.65 3.30
CA GLY A 177 1.24 37.61 2.92
C GLY A 177 1.62 39.05 3.28
N ASP A 178 0.62 39.87 3.59
CA ASP A 178 0.78 41.28 3.90
C ASP A 178 1.20 41.50 5.39
N GLY A 179 2.38 40.98 5.78
CA GLY A 179 2.95 41.17 7.11
C GLY A 179 2.40 40.22 8.19
N GLN A 180 1.72 39.15 7.81
CA GLN A 180 1.29 38.10 8.73
C GLN A 180 2.48 37.25 9.19
N THR A 181 2.38 36.70 10.40
CA THR A 181 3.41 35.82 10.95
C THR A 181 2.79 34.54 11.51
N LYS A 182 3.49 33.42 11.31
CA LYS A 182 3.19 32.14 11.95
C LYS A 182 4.40 31.68 12.75
N VAL A 183 4.21 31.34 14.00
CA VAL A 183 5.24 30.80 14.88
C VAL A 183 5.03 29.28 14.99
N ILE A 184 6.10 28.53 14.74
CA ILE A 184 6.17 27.08 14.87
C ILE A 184 7.18 26.78 15.98
N HIS A 185 6.84 25.92 16.93
CA HIS A 185 7.75 25.47 17.98
C HIS A 185 8.59 24.29 17.48
N GLY A 186 9.73 24.59 16.90
CA GLY A 186 10.60 23.71 16.14
C GLY A 186 10.74 24.19 14.70
N TYR A 187 11.02 23.29 13.78
CA TYR A 187 11.05 23.51 12.35
C TYR A 187 10.08 22.52 11.67
N LEU A 188 9.30 22.99 10.71
CA LEU A 188 8.33 22.18 9.99
C LEU A 188 9.01 21.41 8.87
N ASP A 189 8.97 20.10 8.94
CA ASP A 189 9.22 19.22 7.80
C ASP A 189 7.94 19.06 6.99
N ILE A 190 8.03 19.27 5.69
CA ILE A 190 6.87 19.27 4.79
C ILE A 190 6.63 17.89 4.15
N GLY A 191 6.56 16.85 4.99
CA GLY A 191 6.21 15.49 4.57
C GLY A 191 7.37 14.61 4.12
N LEU A 192 8.64 15.05 4.20
CA LEU A 192 9.77 14.19 3.85
C LEU A 192 9.92 13.04 4.84
N LEU A 193 9.78 13.31 6.14
CA LEU A 193 9.89 12.28 7.18
C LEU A 193 8.73 11.29 7.11
N ASP A 194 7.53 11.77 6.83
CA ASP A 194 6.35 10.94 6.63
C ASP A 194 6.58 9.96 5.48
N THR A 195 6.84 10.46 4.28
CA THR A 195 7.18 9.64 3.09
C THR A 195 8.27 8.59 3.36
N LEU A 196 9.36 8.99 4.04
CA LEU A 196 10.46 8.05 4.33
C LEU A 196 10.06 7.01 5.36
N ASN A 197 9.28 7.39 6.37
CA ASN A 197 8.76 6.48 7.38
C ASN A 197 7.82 5.46 6.77
N ASP A 198 6.89 5.88 5.92
CA ASP A 198 5.90 5.03 5.27
C ASP A 198 6.53 4.01 4.32
N LEU A 199 7.53 4.44 3.56
CA LEU A 199 8.36 3.53 2.77
C LEU A 199 9.10 2.53 3.66
N LEU A 200 9.63 2.97 4.82
CA LEU A 200 10.36 2.10 5.75
C LEU A 200 9.43 1.06 6.40
N VAL A 201 8.29 1.48 6.93
CA VAL A 201 7.35 0.54 7.59
C VAL A 201 6.70 -0.39 6.58
N GLY A 202 6.40 0.09 5.38
CA GLY A 202 5.94 -0.74 4.26
C GLY A 202 6.99 -1.78 3.84
N PHE A 203 8.26 -1.40 3.80
CA PHE A 203 9.38 -2.32 3.55
C PHE A 203 9.52 -3.37 4.67
N ILE A 204 9.34 -2.97 5.93
CA ILE A 204 9.32 -3.93 7.06
C ILE A 204 8.20 -4.94 6.86
N GLY A 205 6.99 -4.52 6.49
CA GLY A 205 5.87 -5.40 6.16
C GLY A 205 6.20 -6.38 5.04
N ALA A 206 6.87 -5.92 3.99
CA ALA A 206 7.35 -6.77 2.90
C ALA A 206 8.39 -7.79 3.38
N ILE A 207 9.40 -7.38 4.17
CA ILE A 207 10.44 -8.28 4.70
C ILE A 207 9.82 -9.35 5.61
N VAL A 208 8.95 -8.96 6.54
CA VAL A 208 8.26 -9.90 7.44
C VAL A 208 7.49 -10.96 6.63
N THR A 209 6.83 -10.55 5.55
CA THR A 209 6.12 -11.45 4.65
C THR A 209 7.09 -12.41 3.94
N VAL A 210 8.18 -11.89 3.37
CA VAL A 210 9.22 -12.73 2.73
C VAL A 210 9.76 -13.76 3.70
N VAL A 211 10.19 -13.35 4.89
CA VAL A 211 10.74 -14.25 5.91
C VAL A 211 9.71 -15.31 6.33
N SER A 212 8.46 -14.90 6.57
CA SER A 212 7.38 -15.82 6.95
C SER A 212 7.10 -16.87 5.87
N LEU A 213 7.08 -16.47 4.60
CA LEU A 213 6.87 -17.39 3.48
C LEU A 213 8.08 -18.30 3.26
N CYS A 214 9.30 -17.83 3.42
CA CYS A 214 10.52 -18.64 3.33
C CYS A 214 10.58 -19.68 4.46
N ILE A 215 10.28 -19.31 5.69
CA ILE A 215 10.19 -20.24 6.83
C ILE A 215 9.09 -21.27 6.58
N SER A 216 7.92 -20.81 6.13
CA SER A 216 6.82 -21.73 5.79
C SER A 216 7.21 -22.72 4.70
N ALA A 217 7.90 -22.28 3.64
CA ALA A 217 8.35 -23.15 2.56
C ALA A 217 9.30 -24.23 3.07
N ALA A 218 10.21 -23.90 4.01
CA ALA A 218 11.11 -24.85 4.67
C ALA A 218 10.38 -25.83 5.59
N ALA A 219 9.30 -25.40 6.26
CA ALA A 219 8.53 -26.15 7.27
C ALA A 219 7.30 -26.88 6.72
N GLY A 220 7.29 -27.30 5.44
CA GLY A 220 6.18 -28.03 4.82
C GLY A 220 5.21 -27.19 3.98
N GLY A 221 5.40 -25.85 3.93
CA GLY A 221 4.84 -24.98 2.91
C GLY A 221 3.34 -24.67 3.01
N ARG A 222 2.67 -24.85 4.15
CA ARG A 222 1.22 -24.60 4.26
C ARG A 222 0.87 -23.15 3.96
N LEU A 223 1.48 -22.20 4.67
CA LEU A 223 1.25 -20.77 4.47
C LEU A 223 1.71 -20.36 3.06
N TYR A 224 2.87 -20.83 2.61
CA TYR A 224 3.38 -20.54 1.27
C TYR A 224 2.36 -20.95 0.19
N ARG A 225 1.82 -22.18 0.25
CA ARG A 225 0.82 -22.65 -0.73
C ARG A 225 -0.50 -21.89 -0.67
N ALA A 226 -0.93 -21.47 0.53
CA ALA A 226 -2.13 -20.67 0.70
C ALA A 226 -1.96 -19.24 0.16
N SER A 227 -0.73 -18.70 0.21
CA SER A 227 -0.43 -17.31 -0.17
C SER A 227 0.09 -17.17 -1.60
N VAL A 228 0.68 -18.22 -2.16
CA VAL A 228 1.23 -18.24 -3.53
C VAL A 228 0.77 -19.52 -4.22
N PRO A 229 -0.49 -19.60 -4.68
CA PRO A 229 -1.08 -20.79 -5.29
C PRO A 229 -0.28 -21.29 -6.49
N SER A 230 -0.21 -22.60 -6.67
CA SER A 230 0.53 -23.25 -7.78
C SER A 230 -0.31 -23.48 -9.00
N GLU A 231 -1.63 -23.48 -8.85
CA GLU A 231 -2.56 -23.79 -9.91
C GLU A 231 -3.39 -22.55 -10.23
N TYR A 232 -3.25 -22.09 -11.45
CA TYR A 232 -4.24 -21.20 -12.06
C TYR A 232 -5.28 -22.11 -12.70
N PRO A 233 -6.60 -21.81 -12.66
CA PRO A 233 -7.57 -22.55 -13.41
C PRO A 233 -7.08 -22.67 -14.86
N ALA A 234 -6.86 -23.88 -15.34
CA ALA A 234 -6.69 -24.08 -16.75
C ALA A 234 -7.91 -23.46 -17.43
N ASP A 235 -7.69 -22.69 -18.48
CA ASP A 235 -8.75 -22.22 -19.34
C ASP A 235 -9.39 -23.47 -19.97
N ASP A 236 -10.51 -23.91 -19.41
CA ASP A 236 -11.24 -25.12 -19.86
C ASP A 236 -11.81 -24.96 -21.28
N GLY A 237 -11.40 -23.93 -22.00
CA GLY A 237 -11.86 -23.56 -23.34
C GLY A 237 -11.15 -24.18 -24.52
N GLN A 238 -10.00 -24.86 -24.38
CA GLN A 238 -9.19 -25.22 -25.55
C GLN A 238 -8.77 -26.68 -25.73
N ASN A 239 -9.30 -27.64 -25.04
CA ASN A 239 -9.03 -29.07 -25.36
C ASN A 239 -10.29 -29.94 -25.41
N ARG A 240 -11.24 -29.57 -26.23
CA ARG A 240 -12.08 -30.57 -26.92
C ARG A 240 -11.54 -30.73 -28.33
N ALA A 241 -10.51 -31.57 -28.47
CA ALA A 241 -10.25 -32.17 -29.76
C ALA A 241 -11.51 -32.94 -30.21
N PRO A 242 -11.93 -32.82 -31.48
CA PRO A 242 -13.05 -33.63 -31.95
C PRO A 242 -12.67 -35.10 -31.80
N GLU A 243 -13.50 -35.89 -31.16
CA GLU A 243 -13.44 -37.37 -31.25
C GLU A 243 -13.51 -37.71 -32.72
N GLU A 244 -12.42 -38.24 -33.28
CA GLU A 244 -12.44 -38.89 -34.60
C GLU A 244 -13.40 -40.06 -34.50
N GLU A 245 -14.54 -39.89 -35.14
CA GLU A 245 -15.51 -40.93 -35.42
C GLU A 245 -14.86 -41.93 -36.37
N ASN A 246 -14.31 -43.01 -35.81
CA ASN A 246 -13.87 -44.16 -36.56
C ASN A 246 -15.08 -44.93 -37.08
N ASP A 247 -15.57 -44.56 -38.25
CA ASP A 247 -16.45 -45.45 -39.05
C ASP A 247 -15.58 -46.55 -39.69
N GLU A 248 -15.64 -47.73 -39.08
CA GLU A 248 -15.25 -48.97 -39.77
C GLU A 248 -16.29 -49.31 -40.86
N LYS A 249 -15.79 -49.38 -42.09
CA LYS A 249 -16.30 -50.27 -43.13
C LYS A 249 -15.17 -50.90 -43.89
#